data_81d1c6793d5c72d45b1051977ea14dff
#
_entry.id   81d1c6793d5c72d45b1051977ea14dff
#
_cell.length_a   1.000
_cell.length_b   1.000
_cell.length_c   1.000
_cell.angle_alpha   90.00
_cell.angle_beta   90.00
_cell.angle_gamma   90.00
#
_symmetry.space_group_name_H-M   'P 1'
#
loop_
_entity.id
_entity.type
_entity.pdbx_description
1 polymer ?
#
loop_
_entity_poly.entity_id
_entity_poly.type
_entity_poly.pdbx_seq_one_letter_code
_entity_poly.pdbx_strand_id
1 'polypeptide(L)'
;MPTIRLSVRELVEFLLRTGSIDSRFTGFDRANEGARIHRRLQKAAGEGYAAEVFLTAERTMEGIGFTIEGRADGIFTDEDGTVVIDEIKTTAAPADAITEDMNPCHWAQGMAYGAIYAEQQGLKQLDVRLTYYQIDTDEIIRYTRHFSAAELDAFLNDLLRQYLPWARRQLDWVEARDRSLGALQFPFPAYRPGQRA
;
A
#
# COMPACT_ATOMS: atom_id res chain seq x y z
N MET A 1 14.84 8.05 -18.45
CA MET A 1 13.99 8.64 -17.40
C MET A 1 14.17 7.77 -16.16
N PRO A 2 14.53 8.36 -15.01
CA PRO A 2 14.65 7.59 -13.78
C PRO A 2 13.28 7.05 -13.37
N THR A 3 13.26 5.84 -12.84
CA THR A 3 12.01 5.19 -12.38
C THR A 3 12.14 4.77 -10.93
N ILE A 4 11.12 5.05 -10.15
CA ILE A 4 10.99 4.68 -8.74
C ILE A 4 9.87 3.66 -8.60
N ARG A 5 10.15 2.55 -7.94
CA ARG A 5 9.15 1.53 -7.60
C ARG A 5 8.74 1.71 -6.14
N LEU A 6 7.44 1.76 -5.91
CA LEU A 6 6.83 1.96 -4.60
C LEU A 6 5.68 0.97 -4.41
N SER A 7 5.58 0.39 -3.25
CA SER A 7 4.32 -0.27 -2.89
C SER A 7 3.25 0.77 -2.50
N VAL A 8 1.98 0.45 -2.74
CA VAL A 8 0.85 1.27 -2.27
C VAL A 8 0.99 1.55 -0.77
N ARG A 9 1.34 0.53 0.01
CA ARG A 9 1.51 0.65 1.45
C ARG A 9 2.62 1.64 1.82
N GLU A 10 3.80 1.53 1.19
CA GLU A 10 4.92 2.46 1.46
C GLU A 10 4.54 3.90 1.14
N LEU A 11 3.91 4.14 -0.02
CA LEU A 11 3.48 5.48 -0.42
C LEU A 11 2.50 6.08 0.59
N VAL A 12 1.47 5.32 0.96
CA VAL A 12 0.43 5.74 1.89
C VAL A 12 0.99 5.98 3.29
N GLU A 13 1.74 5.01 3.84
CA GLU A 13 2.30 5.13 5.18
C GLU A 13 3.32 6.28 5.27
N PHE A 14 4.12 6.50 4.22
CA PHE A 14 5.08 7.60 4.19
C PHE A 14 4.41 8.98 4.29
N LEU A 15 3.26 9.16 3.62
CA LEU A 15 2.59 10.45 3.53
C LEU A 15 1.55 10.69 4.64
N LEU A 16 0.82 9.64 5.03
CA LEU A 16 -0.38 9.79 5.84
C LEU A 16 -0.27 9.19 7.24
N ARG A 17 0.81 8.46 7.53
CA ARG A 17 0.99 7.89 8.86
C ARG A 17 1.17 9.01 9.89
N THR A 18 0.29 9.02 10.89
CA THR A 18 0.28 9.98 11.99
C THR A 18 0.41 9.26 13.32
N GLY A 19 0.71 9.99 14.38
CA GLY A 19 0.82 9.47 15.74
C GLY A 19 2.26 9.43 16.24
N SER A 20 2.42 8.99 17.48
CA SER A 20 3.73 8.83 18.13
C SER A 20 4.46 7.59 17.64
N ILE A 21 5.78 7.64 17.63
CA ILE A 21 6.61 6.46 17.38
C ILE A 21 6.41 5.50 18.55
N ASP A 22 5.78 4.37 18.28
CA ASP A 22 5.66 3.28 19.24
C ASP A 22 6.81 2.28 19.01
N SER A 23 7.77 2.28 19.92
CA SER A 23 8.92 1.37 19.88
C SER A 23 8.63 0.00 20.52
N ARG A 24 7.41 -0.22 21.01
CA ARG A 24 7.04 -1.52 21.56
C ARG A 24 7.00 -2.56 20.45
N PHE A 25 7.83 -3.58 20.58
CA PHE A 25 7.84 -4.71 19.66
C PHE A 25 6.58 -5.55 19.86
N THR A 26 5.66 -5.51 18.91
CA THR A 26 4.39 -6.24 18.97
C THR A 26 4.47 -7.66 18.38
N GLY A 27 5.66 -8.22 18.30
CA GLY A 27 5.94 -9.64 18.06
C GLY A 27 5.53 -10.20 16.68
N PHE A 28 6.26 -11.22 16.24
CA PHE A 28 5.94 -12.05 15.06
C PHE A 28 4.56 -12.72 15.17
N ASP A 29 4.06 -12.96 16.38
CA ASP A 29 2.80 -13.64 16.62
C ASP A 29 1.60 -12.85 16.09
N ARG A 30 1.58 -11.51 16.25
CA ARG A 30 0.48 -10.67 15.74
C ARG A 30 0.45 -10.59 14.22
N ALA A 31 1.59 -10.55 13.56
CA ALA A 31 1.64 -10.55 12.09
C ALA A 31 1.14 -11.88 11.51
N ASN A 32 1.53 -13.01 12.12
CA ASN A 32 1.07 -14.33 11.72
C ASN A 32 -0.42 -14.54 12.00
N GLU A 33 -0.91 -14.02 13.13
CA GLU A 33 -2.32 -14.04 13.48
C GLU A 33 -3.15 -13.21 12.49
N GLY A 34 -2.72 -11.99 12.18
CA GLY A 34 -3.36 -11.15 11.17
C GLY A 34 -3.46 -11.86 9.81
N ALA A 35 -2.38 -12.44 9.33
CA ALA A 35 -2.39 -13.18 8.06
C ALA A 35 -3.33 -14.41 8.09
N ARG A 36 -3.47 -15.08 9.24
CA ARG A 36 -4.42 -16.20 9.42
C ARG A 36 -5.86 -15.71 9.37
N ILE A 37 -6.14 -14.58 10.01
CA ILE A 37 -7.47 -13.96 10.02
C ILE A 37 -7.86 -13.51 8.60
N HIS A 38 -6.97 -12.82 7.88
CA HIS A 38 -7.21 -12.43 6.48
C HIS A 38 -7.63 -13.64 5.64
N ARG A 39 -6.83 -14.72 5.64
CA ARG A 39 -7.17 -15.94 4.89
C ARG A 39 -8.50 -16.57 5.32
N ARG A 40 -8.85 -16.49 6.61
CA ARG A 40 -10.14 -16.99 7.10
C ARG A 40 -11.30 -16.16 6.55
N LEU A 41 -11.20 -14.83 6.59
CA LEU A 41 -12.22 -13.92 6.07
C LEU A 41 -12.38 -14.04 4.56
N GLN A 42 -11.27 -14.08 3.82
CA GLN A 42 -11.24 -14.27 2.37
C GLN A 42 -11.92 -15.59 1.97
N LYS A 43 -11.61 -16.69 2.67
CA LYS A 43 -12.24 -18.00 2.42
C LYS A 43 -13.74 -18.00 2.76
N ALA A 44 -14.15 -17.31 3.82
CA ALA A 44 -15.54 -17.21 4.23
C ALA A 44 -16.38 -16.32 3.31
N ALA A 45 -15.75 -15.44 2.53
CA ALA A 45 -16.45 -14.58 1.57
C ALA A 45 -17.03 -15.34 0.37
N GLY A 46 -16.59 -16.58 0.13
CA GLY A 46 -17.20 -17.50 -0.84
C GLY A 46 -16.73 -17.29 -2.28
N GLU A 47 -17.48 -17.90 -3.20
CA GLU A 47 -17.22 -17.80 -4.64
C GLU A 47 -17.45 -16.36 -5.13
N GLY A 48 -16.58 -15.89 -6.03
CA GLY A 48 -16.63 -14.50 -6.55
C GLY A 48 -15.78 -13.50 -5.78
N TYR A 49 -15.21 -13.87 -4.62
CA TYR A 49 -14.24 -13.05 -3.91
C TYR A 49 -12.81 -13.38 -4.35
N ALA A 50 -12.20 -12.50 -5.12
CA ALA A 50 -10.80 -12.62 -5.53
C ALA A 50 -9.89 -12.09 -4.43
N ALA A 51 -9.16 -13.00 -3.76
CA ALA A 51 -8.24 -12.67 -2.67
C ALA A 51 -6.83 -12.35 -3.17
N GLU A 52 -6.11 -11.47 -2.46
CA GLU A 52 -4.69 -11.16 -2.70
C GLU A 52 -4.40 -10.75 -4.16
N VAL A 53 -5.25 -9.89 -4.73
CA VAL A 53 -5.14 -9.47 -6.14
C VAL A 53 -3.96 -8.53 -6.31
N PHE A 54 -2.96 -8.96 -7.10
CA PHE A 54 -1.83 -8.11 -7.42
C PHE A 54 -2.23 -7.02 -8.42
N LEU A 55 -1.93 -5.79 -8.08
CA LEU A 55 -2.23 -4.61 -8.86
C LEU A 55 -0.95 -3.79 -9.09
N THR A 56 -0.83 -3.21 -10.28
CA THR A 56 0.30 -2.34 -10.63
C THR A 56 -0.15 -1.23 -11.57
N ALA A 57 0.40 -0.05 -11.41
CA ALA A 57 0.20 1.08 -12.31
C ALA A 57 1.50 1.81 -12.57
N GLU A 58 1.62 2.40 -13.75
CA GLU A 58 2.71 3.28 -14.09
C GLU A 58 2.23 4.73 -14.19
N ARG A 59 3.00 5.65 -13.63
CA ARG A 59 2.74 7.09 -13.70
C ARG A 59 4.03 7.82 -14.04
N THR A 60 3.89 8.96 -14.70
CA THR A 60 5.03 9.85 -14.96
C THR A 60 4.68 11.24 -14.46
N MET A 61 5.55 11.78 -13.60
CA MET A 61 5.41 13.14 -13.09
C MET A 61 6.76 13.86 -13.15
N GLU A 62 6.77 15.02 -13.81
CA GLU A 62 7.91 15.90 -13.90
C GLU A 62 9.23 15.19 -14.28
N GLY A 63 9.15 14.26 -15.23
CA GLY A 63 10.30 13.51 -15.75
C GLY A 63 10.77 12.35 -14.88
N ILE A 64 10.00 11.97 -13.84
CA ILE A 64 10.22 10.78 -13.00
C ILE A 64 9.12 9.77 -13.30
N GLY A 65 9.49 8.53 -13.61
CA GLY A 65 8.58 7.40 -13.70
C GLY A 65 8.32 6.81 -12.31
N PHE A 66 7.07 6.41 -12.06
CA PHE A 66 6.65 5.70 -10.84
C PHE A 66 5.98 4.40 -11.25
N THR A 67 6.45 3.29 -10.70
CA THR A 67 5.74 2.01 -10.72
C THR A 67 5.14 1.81 -9.32
N ILE A 68 3.81 1.88 -9.23
CA ILE A 68 3.08 1.69 -7.98
C ILE A 68 2.49 0.29 -8.00
N GLU A 69 2.75 -0.50 -6.98
CA GLU A 69 2.30 -1.90 -6.95
C GLU A 69 1.85 -2.33 -5.55
N GLY A 70 1.06 -3.39 -5.50
CA GLY A 70 0.67 -4.02 -4.23
C GLY A 70 -0.38 -5.11 -4.41
N ARG A 71 -0.89 -5.60 -3.29
CA ARG A 71 -1.94 -6.62 -3.27
C ARG A 71 -3.14 -6.08 -2.50
N ALA A 72 -4.27 -5.97 -3.19
CA ALA A 72 -5.54 -5.73 -2.53
C ALA A 72 -5.96 -7.00 -1.78
N ASP A 73 -6.42 -6.87 -0.54
CA ASP A 73 -6.84 -8.02 0.28
C ASP A 73 -7.99 -8.79 -0.36
N GLY A 74 -8.92 -8.07 -1.00
CA GLY A 74 -10.01 -8.68 -1.73
C GLY A 74 -10.66 -7.78 -2.77
N ILE A 75 -11.17 -8.40 -3.83
CA ILE A 75 -11.99 -7.73 -4.85
C ILE A 75 -13.17 -8.64 -5.18
N PHE A 76 -14.37 -8.10 -5.20
CA PHE A 76 -15.58 -8.84 -5.55
C PHE A 76 -16.61 -7.91 -6.17
N THR A 77 -17.67 -8.49 -6.71
CA THR A 77 -18.86 -7.75 -7.17
C THR A 77 -20.00 -8.03 -6.20
N ASP A 78 -20.63 -6.99 -5.70
CA ASP A 78 -21.78 -7.11 -4.81
C ASP A 78 -23.07 -7.53 -5.53
N GLU A 79 -24.16 -7.65 -4.78
CA GLU A 79 -25.47 -8.08 -5.32
C GLU A 79 -26.06 -7.09 -6.33
N ASP A 80 -25.70 -5.79 -6.23
CA ASP A 80 -26.13 -4.73 -7.13
C ASP A 80 -25.26 -4.63 -8.40
N GLY A 81 -24.21 -5.45 -8.50
CA GLY A 81 -23.28 -5.46 -9.62
C GLY A 81 -22.16 -4.42 -9.48
N THR A 82 -22.01 -3.79 -8.31
CA THR A 82 -20.92 -2.85 -8.03
C THR A 82 -19.65 -3.60 -7.64
N VAL A 83 -18.54 -3.23 -8.25
CA VAL A 83 -17.22 -3.75 -7.85
C VAL A 83 -16.82 -3.14 -6.51
N VAL A 84 -16.33 -3.97 -5.61
CA VAL A 84 -15.88 -3.59 -4.26
C VAL A 84 -14.42 -3.98 -4.06
N ILE A 85 -13.59 -3.02 -3.67
CA ILE A 85 -12.24 -3.25 -3.17
C ILE A 85 -12.33 -3.38 -1.64
N ASP A 86 -11.93 -4.52 -1.11
CA ASP A 86 -12.01 -4.82 0.34
C ASP A 86 -10.62 -4.79 0.96
N GLU A 87 -10.43 -3.88 1.90
CA GLU A 87 -9.20 -3.73 2.69
C GLU A 87 -9.45 -4.25 4.10
N ILE A 88 -8.79 -5.34 4.47
CA ILE A 88 -8.99 -6.04 5.75
C ILE A 88 -7.96 -5.56 6.78
N LYS A 89 -8.43 -5.25 7.97
CA LYS A 89 -7.58 -4.85 9.10
C LYS A 89 -7.94 -5.61 10.36
N THR A 90 -6.92 -6.12 11.05
CA THR A 90 -7.07 -6.72 12.38
C THR A 90 -6.73 -5.69 13.45
N THR A 91 -7.50 -5.65 14.53
CA THR A 91 -7.28 -4.70 15.61
C THR A 91 -7.66 -5.31 16.97
N ALA A 92 -6.96 -4.90 18.03
CA ALA A 92 -7.31 -5.17 19.41
C ALA A 92 -8.06 -3.99 20.05
N ALA A 93 -8.38 -2.94 19.30
CA ALA A 93 -9.17 -1.82 19.81
C ALA A 93 -10.57 -2.33 20.19
N PRO A 94 -11.18 -1.81 21.30
CA PRO A 94 -12.56 -2.11 21.62
C PRO A 94 -13.50 -1.78 20.45
N ALA A 95 -14.57 -2.53 20.30
CA ALA A 95 -15.48 -2.39 19.15
C ALA A 95 -16.06 -0.98 18.99
N ASP A 96 -16.37 -0.32 20.10
CA ASP A 96 -16.87 1.07 20.15
C ASP A 96 -15.82 2.12 19.77
N ALA A 97 -14.54 1.76 19.79
CA ALA A 97 -13.43 2.61 19.33
C ALA A 97 -13.07 2.37 17.86
N ILE A 98 -13.64 1.34 17.23
CA ILE A 98 -13.43 1.06 15.80
C ILE A 98 -14.37 1.97 15.00
N THR A 99 -13.81 3.05 14.46
CA THR A 99 -14.55 4.00 13.62
C THR A 99 -14.00 4.00 12.20
N GLU A 100 -14.78 4.50 11.27
CA GLU A 100 -14.35 4.57 9.87
C GLU A 100 -13.09 5.44 9.67
N ASP A 101 -12.87 6.43 10.53
CA ASP A 101 -11.76 7.37 10.44
C ASP A 101 -10.63 7.08 11.44
N MET A 102 -10.61 5.90 12.07
CA MET A 102 -9.61 5.58 13.09
C MET A 102 -8.17 5.59 12.55
N ASN A 103 -7.99 5.36 11.25
CA ASN A 103 -6.67 5.43 10.61
C ASN A 103 -6.81 5.84 9.13
N PRO A 104 -6.35 7.03 8.74
CA PRO A 104 -6.46 7.51 7.37
C PRO A 104 -5.72 6.63 6.35
N CYS A 105 -4.67 5.91 6.77
CA CYS A 105 -3.94 5.02 5.88
C CYS A 105 -4.79 3.85 5.36
N HIS A 106 -5.82 3.43 6.10
CA HIS A 106 -6.64 2.30 5.70
C HIS A 106 -7.50 2.65 4.48
N TRP A 107 -8.23 3.78 4.52
CA TRP A 107 -8.95 4.29 3.35
C TRP A 107 -8.02 4.56 2.18
N ALA A 108 -6.87 5.19 2.44
CA ALA A 108 -5.92 5.53 1.41
C ALA A 108 -5.36 4.30 0.67
N GLN A 109 -5.14 3.17 1.37
CA GLN A 109 -4.75 1.92 0.73
C GLN A 109 -5.84 1.38 -0.19
N GLY A 110 -7.07 1.27 0.31
CA GLY A 110 -8.22 0.82 -0.49
C GLY A 110 -8.49 1.73 -1.69
N MET A 111 -8.44 3.05 -1.51
CA MET A 111 -8.61 4.03 -2.59
C MET A 111 -7.51 3.93 -3.65
N ALA A 112 -6.26 3.75 -3.25
CA ALA A 112 -5.15 3.58 -4.20
C ALA A 112 -5.28 2.27 -5.00
N TYR A 113 -5.67 1.15 -4.36
CA TYR A 113 -6.00 -0.08 -5.07
C TYR A 113 -7.22 0.10 -5.99
N GLY A 114 -8.24 0.83 -5.53
CA GLY A 114 -9.41 1.19 -6.33
C GLY A 114 -9.04 1.97 -7.58
N ALA A 115 -8.15 2.96 -7.47
CA ALA A 115 -7.66 3.74 -8.61
C ALA A 115 -7.00 2.84 -9.67
N ILE A 116 -6.09 1.96 -9.23
CA ILE A 116 -5.36 1.05 -10.14
C ILE A 116 -6.33 0.06 -10.80
N TYR A 117 -7.23 -0.53 -10.02
CA TYR A 117 -8.17 -1.52 -10.54
C TYR A 117 -9.19 -0.89 -11.49
N ALA A 118 -9.74 0.27 -11.15
CA ALA A 118 -10.67 0.99 -12.03
C ALA A 118 -10.05 1.32 -13.39
N GLU A 119 -8.81 1.77 -13.42
CA GLU A 119 -8.06 2.03 -14.65
C GLU A 119 -7.87 0.74 -15.47
N GLN A 120 -7.41 -0.35 -14.83
CA GLN A 120 -7.15 -1.62 -15.51
C GLN A 120 -8.41 -2.26 -16.11
N GLN A 121 -9.56 -2.09 -15.45
CA GLN A 121 -10.84 -2.65 -15.87
C GLN A 121 -11.74 -1.70 -16.66
N GLY A 122 -11.32 -0.43 -16.79
CA GLY A 122 -12.12 0.60 -17.46
C GLY A 122 -13.42 0.93 -16.72
N LEU A 123 -13.42 0.82 -15.39
CA LEU A 123 -14.60 1.12 -14.56
C LEU A 123 -14.81 2.63 -14.43
N LYS A 124 -16.06 3.05 -14.32
CA LYS A 124 -16.42 4.47 -14.06
C LYS A 124 -16.53 4.77 -12.58
N GLN A 125 -16.86 3.78 -11.78
CA GLN A 125 -17.08 3.87 -10.34
C GLN A 125 -16.88 2.50 -9.67
N LEU A 126 -16.62 2.50 -8.40
CA LEU A 126 -16.55 1.32 -7.55
C LEU A 126 -16.71 1.71 -6.08
N ASP A 127 -16.86 0.71 -5.23
CA ASP A 127 -16.88 0.89 -3.79
C ASP A 127 -15.54 0.47 -3.18
N VAL A 128 -15.12 1.18 -2.15
CA VAL A 128 -14.04 0.77 -1.25
C VAL A 128 -14.65 0.40 0.08
N ARG A 129 -14.32 -0.78 0.60
CA ARG A 129 -14.77 -1.28 1.87
C ARG A 129 -13.60 -1.50 2.82
N LEU A 130 -13.69 -0.99 4.05
CA LEU A 130 -12.83 -1.37 5.15
C LEU A 130 -13.51 -2.46 5.97
N THR A 131 -12.83 -3.59 6.13
CA THR A 131 -13.29 -4.70 6.96
C THR A 131 -12.36 -4.83 8.16
N TYR A 132 -12.83 -4.36 9.33
CA TYR A 132 -12.13 -4.52 10.59
C TYR A 132 -12.54 -5.82 11.28
N TYR A 133 -11.54 -6.56 11.73
CA TYR A 133 -11.71 -7.74 12.55
C TYR A 133 -11.13 -7.48 13.94
N GLN A 134 -11.99 -7.48 14.96
CA GLN A 134 -11.59 -7.35 16.36
C GLN A 134 -11.12 -8.71 16.88
N ILE A 135 -9.84 -8.80 17.31
CA ILE A 135 -9.17 -10.08 17.58
C ILE A 135 -9.63 -10.79 18.86
N ASP A 136 -10.15 -10.05 19.85
CA ASP A 136 -10.57 -10.61 21.15
C ASP A 136 -12.02 -11.07 21.14
N THR A 137 -12.88 -10.47 20.30
CA THR A 137 -14.33 -10.75 20.27
C THR A 137 -14.79 -11.44 18.98
N ASP A 138 -13.92 -11.61 18.00
CA ASP A 138 -14.24 -12.11 16.66
C ASP A 138 -15.26 -11.22 15.90
N GLU A 139 -15.49 -10.00 16.36
CA GLU A 139 -16.45 -9.08 15.75
C GLU A 139 -15.90 -8.51 14.43
N ILE A 140 -16.80 -8.40 13.43
CA ILE A 140 -16.46 -7.84 12.12
C ILE A 140 -17.27 -6.58 11.92
N ILE A 141 -16.57 -5.46 11.74
CA ILE A 141 -17.16 -4.14 11.48
C ILE A 141 -16.75 -3.69 10.09
N ARG A 142 -17.72 -3.23 9.28
CA ARG A 142 -17.49 -2.82 7.91
C ARG A 142 -17.96 -1.39 7.66
N TYR A 143 -17.15 -0.66 6.91
CA TYR A 143 -17.46 0.67 6.39
C TYR A 143 -17.27 0.66 4.89
N THR A 144 -18.23 1.20 4.13
CA THR A 144 -18.17 1.23 2.67
C THR A 144 -18.36 2.67 2.20
N ARG A 145 -17.54 3.09 1.23
CA ARG A 145 -17.66 4.39 0.56
C ARG A 145 -17.65 4.19 -0.96
N HIS A 146 -18.51 4.94 -1.62
CA HIS A 146 -18.60 4.96 -3.07
C HIS A 146 -17.67 6.01 -3.67
N PHE A 147 -16.99 5.65 -4.78
CA PHE A 147 -16.08 6.55 -5.48
C PHE A 147 -16.25 6.44 -6.99
N SER A 148 -16.16 7.56 -7.69
CA SER A 148 -15.90 7.55 -9.11
C SER A 148 -14.43 7.22 -9.40
N ALA A 149 -14.15 6.64 -10.57
CA ALA A 149 -12.79 6.38 -11.02
C ALA A 149 -11.95 7.67 -11.11
N ALA A 150 -12.59 8.79 -11.46
CA ALA A 150 -11.92 10.09 -11.54
C ALA A 150 -11.45 10.60 -10.16
N GLU A 151 -12.28 10.42 -9.12
CA GLU A 151 -11.88 10.77 -7.74
C GLU A 151 -10.72 9.92 -7.26
N LEU A 152 -10.75 8.61 -7.53
CA LEU A 152 -9.69 7.69 -7.16
C LEU A 152 -8.37 7.97 -7.91
N ASP A 153 -8.43 8.25 -9.21
CA ASP A 153 -7.25 8.62 -9.99
C ASP A 153 -6.67 9.96 -9.53
N ALA A 154 -7.52 10.96 -9.27
CA ALA A 154 -7.11 12.24 -8.71
C ALA A 154 -6.41 12.06 -7.34
N PHE A 155 -6.94 11.19 -6.48
CA PHE A 155 -6.36 10.88 -5.18
C PHE A 155 -4.97 10.23 -5.32
N LEU A 156 -4.82 9.19 -6.15
CA LEU A 156 -3.53 8.52 -6.37
C LEU A 156 -2.49 9.51 -6.95
N ASN A 157 -2.90 10.33 -7.91
CA ASN A 157 -2.04 11.35 -8.49
C ASN A 157 -1.63 12.42 -7.46
N ASP A 158 -2.51 12.76 -6.52
CA ASP A 158 -2.19 13.70 -5.45
C ASP A 158 -1.17 13.13 -4.46
N LEU A 159 -1.31 11.87 -4.06
CA LEU A 159 -0.29 11.18 -3.26
C LEU A 159 1.09 11.22 -3.95
N LEU A 160 1.14 10.96 -5.24
CA LEU A 160 2.40 11.01 -5.99
C LEU A 160 2.98 12.43 -6.07
N ARG A 161 2.15 13.47 -6.23
CA ARG A 161 2.60 14.87 -6.18
C ARG A 161 3.21 15.22 -4.82
N GLN A 162 2.59 14.76 -3.73
CA GLN A 162 3.12 14.97 -2.38
C GLN A 162 4.44 14.21 -2.16
N TYR A 163 4.61 13.03 -2.77
CA TYR A 163 5.83 12.24 -2.68
C TYR A 163 6.97 12.79 -3.56
N LEU A 164 6.66 13.53 -4.62
CA LEU A 164 7.61 13.97 -5.65
C LEU A 164 8.85 14.71 -5.11
N PRO A 165 8.76 15.63 -4.12
CA PRO A 165 9.95 16.29 -3.56
C PRO A 165 10.92 15.29 -2.91
N TRP A 166 10.40 14.26 -2.26
CA TRP A 166 11.21 13.19 -1.69
C TRP A 166 11.85 12.32 -2.77
N ALA A 167 11.08 11.96 -3.79
CA ALA A 167 11.57 11.21 -4.94
C ALA A 167 12.76 11.88 -5.62
N ARG A 168 12.68 13.19 -5.86
CA ARG A 168 13.80 13.99 -6.41
C ARG A 168 15.02 13.94 -5.52
N ARG A 169 14.84 14.23 -4.23
CA ARG A 169 15.94 14.20 -3.25
C ARG A 169 16.63 12.85 -3.21
N GLN A 170 15.87 11.77 -3.30
CA GLN A 170 16.42 10.40 -3.32
C GLN A 170 17.25 10.15 -4.59
N LEU A 171 16.77 10.58 -5.74
CA LEU A 171 17.50 10.45 -7.02
C LEU A 171 18.79 11.28 -7.01
N ASP A 172 18.74 12.53 -6.56
CA ASP A 172 19.91 13.41 -6.45
C ASP A 172 20.94 12.80 -5.49
N TRP A 173 20.47 12.23 -4.38
CA TRP A 173 21.36 11.57 -3.42
C TRP A 173 22.01 10.32 -3.99
N VAL A 174 21.27 9.48 -4.73
CA VAL A 174 21.81 8.29 -5.40
C VAL A 174 22.87 8.70 -6.41
N GLU A 175 22.63 9.71 -7.23
CA GLU A 175 23.60 10.23 -8.20
C GLU A 175 24.86 10.75 -7.51
N ALA A 176 24.71 11.54 -6.45
CA ALA A 176 25.84 12.07 -5.67
C ALA A 176 26.67 10.96 -5.03
N ARG A 177 25.99 9.95 -4.44
CA ARG A 177 26.61 8.77 -3.88
C ARG A 177 27.40 7.99 -4.92
N ASP A 178 26.79 7.69 -6.06
CA ASP A 178 27.42 6.88 -7.11
C ASP A 178 28.61 7.60 -7.74
N ARG A 179 28.53 8.91 -7.90
CA ARG A 179 29.66 9.75 -8.31
C ARG A 179 30.80 9.69 -7.29
N SER A 180 30.50 9.80 -6.01
CA SER A 180 31.47 9.70 -4.91
C SER A 180 32.13 8.30 -4.87
N LEU A 181 31.32 7.24 -5.01
CA LEU A 181 31.82 5.86 -5.04
C LEU A 181 32.70 5.57 -6.24
N GLY A 182 32.36 6.15 -7.40
CA GLY A 182 33.19 6.03 -8.62
C GLY A 182 34.58 6.66 -8.51
N ALA A 183 34.74 7.65 -7.61
CA ALA A 183 36.02 8.31 -7.33
C ALA A 183 36.85 7.58 -6.24
N LEU A 184 36.29 6.58 -5.55
CA LEU A 184 36.98 5.84 -4.50
C LEU A 184 38.06 4.94 -5.09
N GLN A 185 39.27 5.12 -4.59
CA GLN A 185 40.39 4.20 -4.86
C GLN A 185 40.49 3.17 -3.74
N PHE A 186 40.82 1.95 -4.13
CA PHE A 186 41.07 0.91 -3.13
C PHE A 186 42.31 1.29 -2.31
N PRO A 187 42.18 1.38 -0.95
CA PRO A 187 43.24 1.97 -0.12
C PRO A 187 44.47 1.08 0.09
N PHE A 188 44.48 -0.11 -0.49
CA PHE A 188 45.61 -1.07 -0.38
C PHE A 188 46.20 -1.36 -1.76
N PRO A 189 47.50 -1.75 -1.82
CA PRO A 189 48.18 -2.00 -3.09
C PRO A 189 47.59 -3.19 -3.89
N ALA A 190 46.94 -4.13 -3.22
CA ALA A 190 46.33 -5.31 -3.84
C ALA A 190 45.11 -5.80 -3.07
N TYR A 191 44.20 -6.46 -3.78
CA TYR A 191 43.05 -7.15 -3.19
C TYR A 191 43.47 -8.48 -2.59
N ARG A 192 42.88 -8.87 -1.49
CA ARG A 192 43.02 -10.22 -0.97
C ARG A 192 42.23 -11.21 -1.83
N PRO A 193 42.63 -12.50 -1.87
CA PRO A 193 41.84 -13.52 -2.56
C PRO A 193 40.36 -13.49 -2.10
N GLY A 194 39.43 -13.45 -3.06
CA GLY A 194 38.01 -13.40 -2.78
C GLY A 194 37.41 -12.01 -2.46
N GLN A 195 38.20 -10.94 -2.46
CA GLN A 195 37.67 -9.55 -2.30
C GLN A 195 37.15 -8.95 -3.58
N ARG A 196 37.45 -9.52 -4.72
CA ARG A 196 36.92 -9.15 -6.02
C ARG A 196 36.42 -10.43 -6.69
N ALA A 197 35.12 -10.48 -6.99
CA ALA A 197 34.53 -11.51 -7.85
C ALA A 197 34.59 -11.06 -9.30
#